data_a18f388b9e50ce112d82f3edbcf630a7
#
_entry.id   a18f388b9e50ce112d82f3edbcf630a7
#
_cell.length_a   1.000
_cell.length_b   1.000
_cell.length_c   1.000
_cell.angle_alpha   90.00
_cell.angle_beta   90.00
_cell.angle_gamma   90.00
#
_symmetry.space_group_name_H-M   'P 1'
#
loop_
_entity.id
_entity.type
_entity.pdbx_description
1 polymer ?
#
loop_
_entity_poly.entity_id
_entity_poly.type
_entity_poly.pdbx_seq_one_letter_code
_entity_poly.pdbx_strand_id
1 'polypeptide(L)'
;MQVFRIPFFFSRECDTLLINTPGVCMCDTGKEKRLSSKYVLEMNHIEKDFFGNKVLKDVSIKVKPGEIVALIGENGAGKSTIMNVLFGMPAIHQTGGFKGEVLIDGEKVNIKSPVEAMKYGIGMVHQHFKLVEIFTVLENIILGVEPNKMGFLQ
;
A
#
# COMPACT_ATOMS: atom_id res chain seq x y z
N MET A 1 10.95 -14.91 10.76
CA MET A 1 9.53 -14.52 10.90
C MET A 1 9.45 -13.06 10.44
N GLN A 2 8.94 -12.81 9.24
CA GLN A 2 8.79 -11.45 8.72
C GLN A 2 7.35 -11.01 9.00
N VAL A 3 7.20 -10.04 9.89
CA VAL A 3 5.91 -9.40 10.16
C VAL A 3 5.86 -8.14 9.30
N PHE A 4 5.03 -8.15 8.26
CA PHE A 4 4.73 -6.95 7.52
C PHE A 4 3.60 -6.21 8.24
N ARG A 5 3.93 -5.09 8.82
CA ARG A 5 2.92 -4.13 9.29
C ARG A 5 2.54 -3.29 8.07
N ILE A 6 1.31 -3.37 7.65
CA ILE A 6 0.74 -2.42 6.68
C ILE A 6 0.08 -1.32 7.54
N PRO A 7 0.71 -0.15 7.73
CA PRO A 7 0.00 0.96 8.30
C PRO A 7 -0.93 1.48 7.20
N PHE A 8 -2.22 1.16 7.27
CA PHE A 8 -3.23 1.85 6.50
C PHE A 8 -3.35 3.26 7.06
N PHE A 9 -2.62 4.21 6.47
CA PHE A 9 -2.90 5.62 6.64
C PHE A 9 -3.97 5.99 5.61
N PHE A 10 -5.21 6.04 6.05
CA PHE A 10 -6.27 6.65 5.27
C PHE A 10 -6.40 8.10 5.75
N SER A 11 -5.85 9.03 5.00
CA SER A 11 -6.24 10.42 5.07
C SER A 11 -6.17 11.02 3.68
N ARG A 12 -7.31 11.06 2.99
CA ARG A 12 -7.57 12.13 2.04
C ARG A 12 -8.11 13.29 2.87
N GLU A 13 -7.38 14.39 2.89
CA GLU A 13 -7.76 15.65 3.49
C GLU A 13 -7.74 15.70 5.04
N CYS A 14 -6.57 15.65 5.61
CA CYS A 14 -6.31 16.31 6.90
C CYS A 14 -4.84 16.71 6.95
N ASP A 15 -4.55 18.01 6.90
CA ASP A 15 -3.21 18.62 7.03
C ASP A 15 -2.68 18.56 8.49
N THR A 16 -2.94 17.46 9.20
CA THR A 16 -2.48 17.36 10.58
C THR A 16 -1.91 15.96 10.86
N LEU A 17 -0.65 15.96 11.23
CA LEU A 17 0.08 14.82 11.75
C LEU A 17 -0.58 14.34 13.06
N LEU A 18 -1.33 13.26 13.05
CA LEU A 18 -1.90 12.68 14.26
C LEU A 18 -1.24 11.34 14.57
N ILE A 19 -0.52 11.35 15.69
CA ILE A 19 0.01 10.18 16.36
C ILE A 19 -1.17 9.43 17.00
N ASN A 20 -1.23 8.14 16.73
CA ASN A 20 -2.23 7.16 17.09
C ASN A 20 -2.66 7.18 18.56
N THR A 21 -3.91 7.53 18.83
CA THR A 21 -4.65 7.08 20.01
C THR A 21 -5.96 6.45 19.57
N PRO A 22 -6.38 5.32 20.15
CA PRO A 22 -7.60 4.64 19.72
C PRO A 22 -8.82 5.45 20.18
N GLY A 23 -9.61 5.94 19.22
CA GLY A 23 -10.99 6.30 19.50
C GLY A 23 -11.49 7.70 19.18
N VAL A 24 -10.74 8.62 18.56
CA VAL A 24 -11.32 9.90 18.14
C VAL A 24 -10.72 10.35 16.81
N CYS A 25 -11.45 10.15 15.73
CA CYS A 25 -11.27 10.91 14.50
C CYS A 25 -12.30 12.05 14.53
N MET A 26 -11.90 13.22 15.02
CA MET A 26 -12.67 14.46 14.83
C MET A 26 -12.11 15.17 13.61
N CYS A 27 -12.59 14.84 12.43
CA CYS A 27 -12.60 15.73 11.27
C CYS A 27 -14.05 16.06 10.99
N ASP A 28 -14.49 17.19 11.52
CA ASP A 28 -15.79 17.76 11.26
C ASP A 28 -15.79 18.45 9.89
N THR A 29 -15.96 17.69 8.84
CA THR A 29 -16.42 18.16 7.54
C THR A 29 -17.48 17.20 7.04
N GLY A 30 -18.71 17.45 7.41
CA GLY A 30 -20.02 16.99 6.99
C GLY A 30 -20.24 16.08 5.78
N LYS A 31 -19.34 15.15 5.51
CA LYS A 31 -19.52 14.03 4.58
C LYS A 31 -18.98 12.76 5.22
N GLU A 32 -19.80 12.10 6.00
CA GLU A 32 -19.63 10.68 6.30
C GLU A 32 -19.58 9.93 4.97
N LYS A 33 -18.39 9.64 4.48
CA LYS A 33 -18.22 8.65 3.42
C LYS A 33 -18.52 7.30 4.08
N ARG A 34 -19.77 6.84 4.00
CA ARG A 34 -20.13 5.48 4.38
C ARG A 34 -19.16 4.56 3.63
N LEU A 35 -18.34 3.80 4.36
CA LEU A 35 -17.62 2.67 3.79
C LEU A 35 -18.66 1.78 3.11
N SER A 36 -18.63 1.71 1.79
CA SER A 36 -19.59 0.90 1.02
C SER A 36 -19.29 -0.59 1.14
N SER A 37 -18.10 -0.95 1.64
CA SER A 37 -17.64 -2.32 1.79
C SER A 37 -17.29 -2.65 3.23
N LYS A 38 -17.48 -3.92 3.60
CA LYS A 38 -17.04 -4.52 4.87
C LYS A 38 -15.49 -4.56 4.98
N TYR A 39 -14.79 -4.50 3.85
CA TYR A 39 -13.34 -4.62 3.76
C TYR A 39 -12.76 -3.36 3.10
N VAL A 40 -11.66 -2.86 3.63
CA VAL A 40 -10.90 -1.74 3.03
C VAL A 40 -10.02 -2.23 1.90
N LEU A 41 -9.59 -3.50 1.95
CA LEU A 41 -8.80 -4.14 0.91
C LEU A 41 -9.30 -5.56 0.69
N GLU A 42 -9.50 -5.90 -0.57
CA GLU A 42 -9.71 -7.29 -1.00
C GLU A 42 -8.78 -7.58 -2.18
N MET A 43 -8.08 -8.68 -2.09
CA MET A 43 -7.33 -9.27 -3.19
C MET A 43 -7.94 -10.64 -3.42
N ASN A 44 -8.53 -10.87 -4.58
CA ASN A 44 -9.28 -12.09 -4.87
C ASN A 44 -8.60 -12.86 -5.98
N HIS A 45 -8.33 -14.15 -5.73
CA HIS A 45 -7.83 -15.11 -6.73
C HIS A 45 -6.55 -14.63 -7.43
N ILE A 46 -5.60 -14.10 -6.65
CA ILE A 46 -4.34 -13.58 -7.20
C ILE A 46 -3.44 -14.72 -7.61
N GLU A 47 -3.12 -14.76 -8.89
CA GLU A 47 -2.11 -15.65 -9.46
C GLU A 47 -0.98 -14.82 -10.07
N LYS A 48 0.25 -15.23 -9.86
CA LYS A 48 1.44 -14.65 -10.48
C LYS A 48 2.39 -15.71 -10.94
N ASP A 49 2.76 -15.61 -12.19
CA ASP A 49 3.79 -16.42 -12.84
C ASP A 49 4.98 -15.52 -13.22
N PHE A 50 6.19 -16.03 -13.01
CA PHE A 50 7.42 -15.42 -13.51
C PHE A 50 8.10 -16.39 -14.45
N PHE A 51 7.94 -16.20 -15.76
CA PHE A 51 8.58 -17.00 -16.81
C PHE A 51 8.36 -18.52 -16.64
N GLY A 52 7.12 -18.94 -16.35
CA GLY A 52 6.76 -20.34 -16.15
C GLY A 52 6.83 -20.84 -14.70
N ASN A 53 7.37 -20.02 -13.79
CA ASN A 53 7.37 -20.35 -12.37
C ASN A 53 6.19 -19.67 -11.65
N LYS A 54 5.17 -20.45 -11.29
CA LYS A 54 4.00 -19.97 -10.54
C LYS A 54 4.36 -19.72 -9.07
N VAL A 55 4.52 -18.45 -8.72
CA VAL A 55 4.83 -17.98 -7.36
C VAL A 55 3.58 -17.79 -6.51
N LEU A 56 2.52 -17.19 -7.09
CA LEU A 56 1.22 -17.06 -6.43
C LEU A 56 0.22 -17.99 -7.12
N LYS A 57 -0.46 -18.82 -6.33
CA LYS A 57 -1.41 -19.82 -6.79
C LYS A 57 -2.73 -19.58 -6.07
N ASP A 58 -3.62 -18.79 -6.70
CA ASP A 58 -4.97 -18.53 -6.18
C ASP A 58 -4.99 -17.98 -4.74
N VAL A 59 -4.25 -16.90 -4.50
CA VAL A 59 -4.15 -16.27 -3.18
C VAL A 59 -5.23 -15.21 -3.02
N SER A 60 -6.00 -15.30 -1.91
CA SER A 60 -7.00 -14.28 -1.56
C SER A 60 -6.71 -13.72 -0.17
N ILE A 61 -6.78 -12.38 -0.05
CA ILE A 61 -6.57 -11.64 1.21
C ILE A 61 -7.67 -10.62 1.34
N LYS A 62 -8.23 -10.51 2.56
CA LYS A 62 -9.22 -9.48 2.90
C LYS A 62 -8.83 -8.80 4.20
N VAL A 63 -8.92 -7.49 4.22
CA VAL A 63 -8.54 -6.66 5.37
C VAL A 63 -9.70 -5.73 5.72
N LYS A 64 -10.10 -5.74 7.00
CA LYS A 64 -11.12 -4.83 7.52
C LYS A 64 -10.50 -3.52 8.01
N PRO A 65 -11.30 -2.46 8.15
CA PRO A 65 -10.84 -1.23 8.80
C PRO A 65 -10.24 -1.52 10.18
N GLY A 66 -9.04 -0.97 10.45
CA GLY A 66 -8.33 -1.14 11.72
C GLY A 66 -7.74 -2.53 11.98
N GLU A 67 -7.86 -3.46 11.05
CA GLU A 67 -7.33 -4.82 11.20
C GLU A 67 -5.83 -4.87 10.89
N ILE A 68 -5.09 -5.68 11.66
CA ILE A 68 -3.70 -6.03 11.38
C ILE A 68 -3.66 -7.46 10.87
N VAL A 69 -3.23 -7.64 9.62
CA VAL A 69 -3.08 -8.95 8.98
C VAL A 69 -1.61 -9.31 8.87
N ALA A 70 -1.21 -10.47 9.37
CA ALA A 70 0.14 -11.00 9.27
C ALA A 70 0.21 -12.08 8.19
N LEU A 71 1.13 -11.93 7.24
CA LEU A 71 1.46 -12.97 6.26
C LEU A 71 2.64 -13.79 6.78
N ILE A 72 2.38 -15.06 7.11
CA ILE A 72 3.37 -15.98 7.64
C ILE A 72 3.64 -17.07 6.61
N GLY A 73 4.89 -17.47 6.46
CA GLY A 73 5.31 -18.53 5.55
C GLY A 73 6.81 -18.57 5.39
N GLU A 74 7.31 -19.61 4.76
CA GLU A 74 8.74 -19.82 4.48
C GLU A 74 9.31 -18.78 3.50
N ASN A 75 10.64 -18.71 3.42
CA ASN A 75 11.29 -17.89 2.39
C ASN A 75 10.93 -18.43 1.01
N GLY A 76 10.58 -17.53 0.09
CA GLY A 76 10.10 -17.92 -1.24
C GLY A 76 8.58 -18.24 -1.33
N ALA A 77 7.83 -18.27 -0.23
CA ALA A 77 6.38 -18.54 -0.25
C ALA A 77 5.50 -17.45 -0.93
N GLY A 78 6.09 -16.45 -1.59
CA GLY A 78 5.35 -15.43 -2.32
C GLY A 78 4.90 -14.22 -1.50
N LYS A 79 5.27 -14.11 -0.22
CA LYS A 79 4.87 -12.98 0.66
C LYS A 79 5.23 -11.61 0.08
N SER A 80 6.47 -11.44 -0.34
CA SER A 80 6.90 -10.18 -0.98
C SER A 80 6.25 -9.97 -2.34
N THR A 81 5.96 -11.05 -3.06
CA THR A 81 5.31 -10.98 -4.37
C THR A 81 3.89 -10.43 -4.25
N ILE A 82 3.09 -10.91 -3.27
CA ILE A 82 1.73 -10.40 -3.08
C ILE A 82 1.73 -8.93 -2.67
N MET A 83 2.71 -8.50 -1.86
CA MET A 83 2.89 -7.08 -1.52
C MET A 83 3.29 -6.24 -2.74
N ASN A 84 4.17 -6.76 -3.59
CA ASN A 84 4.58 -6.11 -4.84
C ASN A 84 3.41 -5.97 -5.83
N VAL A 85 2.48 -6.95 -5.86
CA VAL A 85 1.23 -6.86 -6.64
C VAL A 85 0.39 -5.71 -6.11
N LEU A 86 0.16 -5.65 -4.80
CA LEU A 86 -0.65 -4.61 -4.17
C LEU A 86 -0.06 -3.21 -4.38
N PHE A 87 1.25 -3.08 -4.30
CA PHE A 87 1.93 -1.79 -4.44
C PHE A 87 2.22 -1.38 -5.89
N GLY A 88 1.83 -2.20 -6.87
CA GLY A 88 2.00 -1.90 -8.30
C GLY A 88 3.47 -1.82 -8.72
N MET A 89 4.32 -2.67 -8.15
CA MET A 89 5.76 -2.65 -8.46
C MET A 89 6.01 -2.99 -9.94
N PRO A 90 6.92 -2.25 -10.61
CA PRO A 90 7.19 -2.44 -12.03
C PRO A 90 7.54 -3.87 -12.43
N ALA A 91 8.26 -4.60 -11.57
CA ALA A 91 8.62 -5.99 -11.80
C ALA A 91 7.41 -6.92 -12.01
N ILE A 92 6.24 -6.60 -11.42
CA ILE A 92 5.02 -7.36 -11.63
C ILE A 92 4.48 -7.15 -13.04
N HIS A 93 4.41 -5.90 -13.49
CA HIS A 93 3.84 -5.54 -14.79
C HIS A 93 4.75 -5.90 -15.96
N GLN A 94 6.06 -5.71 -15.82
CA GLN A 94 7.07 -6.04 -16.83
C GLN A 94 7.17 -7.54 -17.10
N THR A 95 6.75 -8.37 -16.15
CA THR A 95 6.75 -9.84 -16.26
C THR A 95 5.37 -10.43 -16.55
N GLY A 96 4.51 -9.69 -17.26
CA GLY A 96 3.19 -10.16 -17.71
C GLY A 96 2.03 -9.88 -16.76
N GLY A 97 2.22 -9.04 -15.72
CA GLY A 97 1.14 -8.70 -14.79
C GLY A 97 0.79 -9.84 -13.83
N PHE A 98 -0.43 -9.86 -13.38
CA PHE A 98 -1.01 -10.89 -12.51
C PHE A 98 -2.47 -11.16 -12.93
N LYS A 99 -3.02 -12.31 -12.52
CA LYS A 99 -4.45 -12.62 -12.64
C LYS A 99 -5.14 -12.37 -11.30
N GLY A 100 -6.46 -12.25 -11.34
CA GLY A 100 -7.28 -11.91 -10.18
C GLY A 100 -7.66 -10.44 -10.15
N GLU A 101 -8.12 -9.99 -9.00
CA GLU A 101 -8.57 -8.62 -8.84
C GLU A 101 -8.20 -8.04 -7.47
N VAL A 102 -8.02 -6.73 -7.44
CA VAL A 102 -7.79 -5.94 -6.24
C VAL A 102 -8.93 -4.95 -6.11
N LEU A 103 -9.55 -4.91 -4.93
CA LEU A 103 -10.59 -3.95 -4.61
C LEU A 103 -10.14 -3.13 -3.38
N ILE A 104 -10.41 -1.84 -3.43
CA ILE A 104 -10.21 -0.90 -2.32
C ILE A 104 -11.56 -0.25 -2.04
N ASP A 105 -12.03 -0.35 -0.79
CA ASP A 105 -13.36 0.10 -0.37
C ASP A 105 -14.50 -0.47 -1.24
N GLY A 106 -14.32 -1.70 -1.78
CA GLY A 106 -15.26 -2.38 -2.65
C GLY A 106 -15.19 -1.97 -4.13
N GLU A 107 -14.35 -1.01 -4.50
CA GLU A 107 -14.13 -0.59 -5.88
C GLU A 107 -12.93 -1.31 -6.48
N LYS A 108 -13.11 -1.92 -7.66
CA LYS A 108 -12.02 -2.59 -8.38
C LYS A 108 -11.00 -1.57 -8.87
N VAL A 109 -9.74 -1.80 -8.51
CA VAL A 109 -8.62 -0.92 -8.88
C VAL A 109 -7.56 -1.68 -9.67
N ASN A 110 -6.83 -0.94 -10.51
CA ASN A 110 -5.69 -1.46 -11.25
C ASN A 110 -4.48 -0.58 -10.96
N ILE A 111 -3.70 -0.97 -9.98
CA ILE A 111 -2.54 -0.22 -9.50
C ILE A 111 -1.32 -0.63 -10.32
N LYS A 112 -0.79 0.30 -11.12
CA LYS A 112 0.34 0.07 -12.03
C LYS A 112 1.66 0.66 -11.54
N SER A 113 1.63 1.44 -10.48
CA SER A 113 2.82 2.08 -9.92
C SER A 113 2.68 2.37 -8.44
N PRO A 114 3.81 2.51 -7.71
CA PRO A 114 3.80 2.95 -6.32
C PRO A 114 3.10 4.31 -6.10
N VAL A 115 3.23 5.22 -7.07
CA VAL A 115 2.56 6.53 -7.01
C VAL A 115 1.03 6.38 -7.06
N GLU A 116 0.53 5.44 -7.87
CA GLU A 116 -0.91 5.13 -7.88
C GLU A 116 -1.35 4.45 -6.57
N ALA A 117 -0.55 3.53 -6.03
CA ALA A 117 -0.83 2.91 -4.74
C ALA A 117 -0.98 3.96 -3.63
N MET A 118 -0.09 4.94 -3.60
CA MET A 118 -0.15 6.05 -2.62
C MET A 118 -1.41 6.90 -2.77
N LYS A 119 -1.95 7.09 -3.98
CA LYS A 119 -3.23 7.80 -4.19
C LYS A 119 -4.42 7.06 -3.56
N TYR A 120 -4.32 5.74 -3.41
CA TYR A 120 -5.31 4.93 -2.69
C TYR A 120 -4.99 4.79 -1.20
N GLY A 121 -4.00 5.53 -0.68
CA GLY A 121 -3.61 5.47 0.73
C GLY A 121 -2.78 4.25 1.10
N ILE A 122 -2.24 3.51 0.12
CA ILE A 122 -1.39 2.35 0.36
C ILE A 122 0.05 2.81 0.49
N GLY A 123 0.67 2.57 1.65
CA GLY A 123 2.09 2.76 1.88
C GLY A 123 2.80 1.42 2.07
N MET A 124 4.08 1.33 1.71
CA MET A 124 4.89 0.14 1.92
C MET A 124 6.20 0.49 2.63
N VAL A 125 6.50 -0.24 3.70
CA VAL A 125 7.81 -0.17 4.37
C VAL A 125 8.67 -1.31 3.84
N HIS A 126 9.82 -0.96 3.24
CA HIS A 126 10.77 -1.93 2.74
C HIS A 126 11.61 -2.53 3.85
N GLN A 127 12.10 -3.77 3.69
CA GLN A 127 12.98 -4.44 4.64
C GLN A 127 14.30 -3.70 4.87
N HIS A 128 14.84 -3.09 3.81
CA HIS A 128 16.04 -2.29 3.85
C HIS A 128 15.65 -0.83 3.73
N PHE A 129 16.01 -0.04 4.72
CA PHE A 129 15.83 1.41 4.67
C PHE A 129 16.61 1.97 3.49
N LYS A 130 15.91 2.64 2.58
CA LYS A 130 16.52 3.31 1.43
C LYS A 130 16.72 4.78 1.77
N LEU A 131 17.53 5.05 2.79
CA LEU A 131 17.92 6.41 3.12
C LEU A 131 18.96 6.90 2.10
N VAL A 132 18.82 8.15 1.71
CA VAL A 132 19.85 8.84 0.90
C VAL A 132 20.87 9.39 1.88
N GLU A 133 22.06 8.78 1.92
CA GLU A 133 23.10 9.06 2.94
C GLU A 133 23.60 10.52 2.94
N ILE A 134 23.57 11.17 1.77
CA ILE A 134 23.98 12.58 1.63
C ILE A 134 22.90 13.57 2.04
N PHE A 135 21.67 13.11 2.30
CA PHE A 135 20.54 13.94 2.68
C PHE A 135 20.45 14.05 4.20
N THR A 136 19.99 15.20 4.66
CA THR A 136 19.64 15.40 6.06
C THR A 136 18.43 14.53 6.45
N VAL A 137 18.18 14.43 7.74
CA VAL A 137 16.97 13.70 8.24
C VAL A 137 15.70 14.31 7.67
N LEU A 138 15.61 15.65 7.65
CA LEU A 138 14.44 16.35 7.10
C LEU A 138 14.23 16.04 5.62
N GLU A 139 15.28 16.14 4.81
CA GLU A 139 15.22 15.83 3.37
C GLU A 139 14.80 14.39 3.10
N ASN A 140 15.30 13.43 3.88
CA ASN A 140 14.85 12.04 3.77
C ASN A 140 13.37 11.85 4.14
N ILE A 141 12.83 12.63 5.08
CA ILE A 141 11.43 12.53 5.49
C ILE A 141 10.49 13.12 4.44
N ILE A 142 10.88 14.25 3.82
CA ILE A 142 10.03 14.94 2.85
C ILE A 142 10.25 14.47 1.41
N LEU A 143 11.17 13.56 1.19
CA LEU A 143 11.51 13.06 -0.15
C LEU A 143 10.28 12.50 -0.88
N GLY A 144 9.96 13.11 -2.02
CA GLY A 144 8.79 12.74 -2.84
C GLY A 144 7.47 13.41 -2.45
N VAL A 145 7.45 14.20 -1.38
CA VAL A 145 6.30 15.03 -0.95
C VAL A 145 6.70 16.50 -0.71
N GLU A 146 7.80 16.90 -1.32
CA GLU A 146 8.35 18.25 -1.19
C GLU A 146 7.32 19.30 -1.62
N PRO A 147 7.15 20.39 -0.86
CA PRO A 147 6.28 21.50 -1.23
C PRO A 147 6.85 22.20 -2.47
N ASN A 148 6.24 21.96 -3.61
CA ASN A 148 6.66 22.51 -4.89
C ASN A 148 5.85 23.74 -5.22
N LYS A 149 6.46 24.93 -5.14
CA LYS A 149 5.92 26.15 -5.76
C LYS A 149 6.60 26.34 -7.10
N MET A 150 5.84 26.19 -8.20
CA MET A 150 6.29 26.42 -9.59
C MET A 150 7.43 25.53 -10.10
N GLY A 151 7.56 24.28 -9.62
CA GLY A 151 8.56 23.33 -10.12
C GLY A 151 9.99 23.57 -9.65
N PHE A 152 10.23 24.48 -8.73
CA PHE A 152 11.53 24.71 -8.09
C PHE A 152 11.44 24.36 -6.61
N LEU A 153 12.43 23.60 -6.11
CA LEU A 153 12.65 23.37 -4.69
C LEU A 153 13.02 24.70 -4.03
N GLN A 154 12.39 25.04 -2.95
CA GLN A 154 12.80 26.12 -2.05
C GLN A 154 13.54 25.56 -0.85
#